data_ee95323d052c55e699c6db1629cb927d
#
_entry.id   ee95323d052c55e699c6db1629cb927d
#
_cell.length_a   1.000
_cell.length_b   1.000
_cell.length_c   1.000
_cell.angle_alpha   90.00
_cell.angle_beta   90.00
_cell.angle_gamma   90.00
#
_symmetry.space_group_name_H-M   'P 1'
#
loop_
_entity.id
_entity.type
_entity.pdbx_description
1 polymer ?
#
loop_
_entity_poly.entity_id
_entity_poly.type
_entity_poly.pdbx_seq_one_letter_code
_entity_poly.pdbx_strand_id
1 'polypeptide(L)'
;MKRFKVGVVGYGWAAGAHIAAINAGSRAQVTKVCSSRPLDAAELSARHGCPIQTYSDLAAMLAEPDLDAVSICSYHRHHKDQLIAAARAGKHVIVEKPLGRNLGELREAEQAVRAAGVKICVCFEARHSTQFRAVKSVIDRGLLGRLHYGEVDYYHGIGPWYGGFPWYRTARDGVSSLLLAGCHAMDILLLCLGGDVEEVSSYSTQSANAAFAGYEYPSTTVTLLKFKDGKVGKVASVLDCLQPYYFHTHLVGSEGSLLDDKFHSNLIDGLNRNQWSTLSYRPIDSSDVADHPYQEQFERFFEAVERGEEMRLSGLAEAVRTHEVIFAADRAWKENRPVKLAEILTA
;
A
#
# COMPACT_ATOMS: atom_id res chain seq x y z
N MET A 1 -11.40 27.42 -5.49
CA MET A 1 -10.03 27.11 -4.99
C MET A 1 -9.16 26.78 -6.19
N LYS A 2 -7.85 27.13 -6.15
CA LYS A 2 -6.89 26.70 -7.18
C LYS A 2 -6.64 25.21 -7.00
N ARG A 3 -6.81 24.41 -8.07
CA ARG A 3 -6.50 22.97 -8.03
C ARG A 3 -4.99 22.75 -8.17
N PHE A 4 -4.44 21.79 -7.41
CA PHE A 4 -3.06 21.34 -7.56
C PHE A 4 -2.85 20.71 -8.93
N LYS A 5 -1.77 21.08 -9.61
CA LYS A 5 -1.38 20.51 -10.89
C LYS A 5 -0.46 19.32 -10.66
N VAL A 6 -0.85 18.15 -11.18
CA VAL A 6 -0.17 16.89 -10.94
C VAL A 6 0.43 16.34 -12.24
N GLY A 7 1.68 15.87 -12.14
CA GLY A 7 2.34 15.09 -13.17
C GLY A 7 2.32 13.60 -12.83
N VAL A 8 1.97 12.73 -13.78
CA VAL A 8 2.04 11.28 -13.59
C VAL A 8 3.34 10.76 -14.19
N VAL A 9 4.09 9.97 -13.43
CA VAL A 9 5.38 9.37 -13.81
C VAL A 9 5.21 7.88 -14.06
N GLY A 10 5.42 7.43 -15.30
CA GLY A 10 5.07 6.09 -15.75
C GLY A 10 3.62 6.02 -16.23
N TYR A 11 3.41 5.52 -17.46
CA TYR A 11 2.07 5.32 -18.01
C TYR A 11 1.84 3.83 -18.26
N GLY A 12 1.70 3.11 -17.15
CA GLY A 12 1.41 1.68 -17.07
C GLY A 12 0.00 1.40 -16.56
N TRP A 13 -0.19 0.22 -15.99
CA TRP A 13 -1.47 -0.29 -15.50
C TRP A 13 -2.13 0.62 -14.44
N ALA A 14 -1.38 1.02 -13.39
CA ALA A 14 -1.94 1.84 -12.32
C ALA A 14 -2.19 3.31 -12.72
N ALA A 15 -1.47 3.83 -13.72
CA ALA A 15 -1.53 5.24 -14.09
C ALA A 15 -2.93 5.73 -14.48
N GLY A 16 -3.68 4.90 -15.21
CA GLY A 16 -5.06 5.22 -15.60
C GLY A 16 -5.99 5.43 -14.40
N ALA A 17 -5.88 4.55 -13.40
CA ALA A 17 -6.65 4.65 -12.16
C ALA A 17 -6.25 5.89 -11.34
N HIS A 18 -4.94 6.21 -11.25
CA HIS A 18 -4.46 7.43 -10.59
C HIS A 18 -4.98 8.70 -11.27
N ILE A 19 -4.91 8.77 -12.61
CA ILE A 19 -5.43 9.92 -13.37
C ILE A 19 -6.93 10.08 -13.11
N ALA A 20 -7.69 8.99 -13.20
CA ALA A 20 -9.14 9.02 -12.95
C ALA A 20 -9.46 9.48 -11.53
N ALA A 21 -8.77 8.92 -10.52
CA ALA A 21 -8.98 9.25 -9.11
C ALA A 21 -8.63 10.71 -8.78
N ILE A 22 -7.49 11.21 -9.29
CA ILE A 22 -7.07 12.61 -9.08
C ILE A 22 -8.06 13.57 -9.75
N ASN A 23 -8.47 13.27 -10.99
CA ASN A 23 -9.36 14.16 -11.75
C ASN A 23 -10.81 14.14 -11.24
N ALA A 24 -11.26 13.03 -10.63
CA ALA A 24 -12.57 12.93 -9.99
C ALA A 24 -12.64 13.74 -8.68
N GLY A 25 -11.49 14.04 -8.07
CA GLY A 25 -11.39 14.87 -6.88
C GLY A 25 -11.59 16.36 -7.18
N SER A 26 -11.78 17.14 -6.10
CA SER A 26 -12.01 18.59 -6.19
C SER A 26 -10.73 19.41 -6.10
N ARG A 27 -9.65 18.85 -5.49
CA ARG A 27 -8.44 19.59 -5.09
C ARG A 27 -7.33 19.56 -6.11
N ALA A 28 -7.27 18.53 -6.97
CA ALA A 28 -6.15 18.34 -7.90
C ALA A 28 -6.62 18.02 -9.32
N GLN A 29 -5.69 18.12 -10.26
CA GLN A 29 -5.91 17.76 -11.66
C GLN A 29 -4.60 17.30 -12.27
N VAL A 30 -4.65 16.21 -13.03
CA VAL A 30 -3.51 15.77 -13.84
C VAL A 30 -3.39 16.68 -15.07
N THR A 31 -2.20 17.23 -15.28
CA THR A 31 -1.88 18.12 -16.39
C THR A 31 -0.68 17.65 -17.21
N LYS A 32 0.11 16.73 -16.67
CA LYS A 32 1.35 16.25 -17.27
C LYS A 32 1.51 14.74 -17.09
N VAL A 33 2.09 14.07 -18.09
CA VAL A 33 2.45 12.65 -18.02
C VAL A 33 3.86 12.46 -18.55
N CYS A 34 4.73 11.83 -17.77
CA CYS A 34 6.09 11.45 -18.18
C CYS A 34 6.17 9.93 -18.38
N SER A 35 6.68 9.49 -19.54
CA SER A 35 6.83 8.07 -19.85
C SER A 35 8.07 7.83 -20.68
N SER A 36 8.76 6.70 -20.47
CA SER A 36 9.87 6.25 -21.33
C SER A 36 9.43 5.83 -22.72
N ARG A 37 8.12 5.60 -22.93
CA ARG A 37 7.53 5.34 -24.24
C ARG A 37 6.96 6.64 -24.81
N PRO A 38 7.06 6.88 -26.13
CA PRO A 38 6.37 8.00 -26.75
C PRO A 38 4.85 7.91 -26.49
N LEU A 39 4.28 9.03 -26.13
CA LEU A 39 2.84 9.18 -25.87
C LEU A 39 2.29 10.32 -26.71
N ASP A 40 1.13 10.12 -27.30
CA ASP A 40 0.38 11.17 -28.00
C ASP A 40 -0.45 11.99 -27.01
N ALA A 41 -0.15 13.29 -26.90
CA ALA A 41 -0.79 14.20 -25.97
C ALA A 41 -2.28 14.42 -26.28
N ALA A 42 -2.67 14.40 -27.57
CA ALA A 42 -4.05 14.59 -27.99
C ALA A 42 -4.88 13.34 -27.63
N GLU A 43 -4.34 12.15 -27.90
CA GLU A 43 -4.97 10.89 -27.53
C GLU A 43 -5.17 10.78 -25.99
N LEU A 44 -4.11 11.11 -25.21
CA LEU A 44 -4.21 11.08 -23.76
C LEU A 44 -5.24 12.08 -23.23
N SER A 45 -5.23 13.29 -23.78
CA SER A 45 -6.17 14.35 -23.37
C SER A 45 -7.62 13.93 -23.65
N ALA A 46 -7.88 13.33 -24.82
CA ALA A 46 -9.19 12.80 -25.17
C ALA A 46 -9.61 11.64 -24.25
N ARG A 47 -8.70 10.70 -23.98
CA ARG A 47 -8.95 9.52 -23.14
C ARG A 47 -9.30 9.90 -21.71
N HIS A 48 -8.62 10.90 -21.14
CA HIS A 48 -8.77 11.29 -19.73
C HIS A 48 -9.66 12.52 -19.53
N GLY A 49 -10.20 13.10 -20.60
CA GLY A 49 -11.15 14.22 -20.55
C GLY A 49 -10.55 15.53 -20.01
N CYS A 50 -9.23 15.68 -20.10
CA CYS A 50 -8.52 16.89 -19.63
C CYS A 50 -7.25 17.14 -20.47
N PRO A 51 -6.81 18.40 -20.63
CA PRO A 51 -5.56 18.71 -21.33
C PRO A 51 -4.35 18.10 -20.60
N ILE A 52 -3.56 17.27 -21.30
CA ILE A 52 -2.37 16.61 -20.79
C ILE A 52 -1.19 16.92 -21.71
N GLN A 53 -0.09 17.41 -21.13
CA GLN A 53 1.20 17.51 -21.78
C GLN A 53 2.01 16.24 -21.54
N THR A 54 2.76 15.78 -22.54
CA THR A 54 3.58 14.57 -22.45
C THR A 54 5.07 14.91 -22.41
N TYR A 55 5.81 14.14 -21.61
CA TYR A 55 7.26 14.27 -21.41
C TYR A 55 7.92 12.90 -21.55
N SER A 56 9.10 12.88 -22.16
CA SER A 56 9.99 11.71 -22.17
C SER A 56 11.13 11.82 -21.13
N ASP A 57 11.36 13.04 -20.63
CA ASP A 57 12.35 13.34 -19.60
C ASP A 57 11.67 13.82 -18.31
N LEU A 58 11.95 13.11 -17.21
CA LEU A 58 11.42 13.45 -15.89
C LEU A 58 11.95 14.79 -15.38
N ALA A 59 13.23 15.09 -15.61
CA ALA A 59 13.82 16.34 -15.14
C ALA A 59 13.17 17.56 -15.82
N ALA A 60 12.87 17.45 -17.12
CA ALA A 60 12.15 18.49 -17.83
C ALA A 60 10.73 18.71 -17.26
N MET A 61 10.00 17.62 -16.95
CA MET A 61 8.68 17.75 -16.32
C MET A 61 8.77 18.36 -14.91
N LEU A 62 9.76 17.94 -14.10
CA LEU A 62 9.93 18.44 -12.73
C LEU A 62 10.33 19.93 -12.68
N ALA A 63 10.98 20.43 -13.73
CA ALA A 63 11.37 21.84 -13.86
C ALA A 63 10.18 22.78 -14.15
N GLU A 64 9.01 22.24 -14.50
CA GLU A 64 7.83 23.06 -14.76
C GLU A 64 7.40 23.83 -13.52
N PRO A 65 7.31 25.18 -13.59
CA PRO A 65 7.04 26.01 -12.44
C PRO A 65 5.60 25.88 -11.92
N ASP A 66 4.71 25.40 -12.78
CA ASP A 66 3.29 25.22 -12.45
C ASP A 66 2.95 23.80 -11.95
N LEU A 67 3.94 22.90 -11.85
CA LEU A 67 3.75 21.57 -11.31
C LEU A 67 3.83 21.61 -9.78
N ASP A 68 2.78 21.17 -9.09
CA ASP A 68 2.70 21.17 -7.62
C ASP A 68 3.08 19.80 -7.03
N ALA A 69 2.70 18.71 -7.69
CA ALA A 69 2.91 17.35 -7.21
C ALA A 69 3.16 16.35 -8.35
N VAL A 70 3.71 15.19 -8.01
CA VAL A 70 3.81 14.06 -8.93
C VAL A 70 3.16 12.81 -8.36
N SER A 71 2.65 11.96 -9.25
CA SER A 71 2.15 10.62 -8.94
C SER A 71 3.01 9.58 -9.66
N ILE A 72 3.75 8.78 -8.91
CA ILE A 72 4.72 7.81 -9.42
C ILE A 72 4.07 6.44 -9.54
N CYS A 73 3.88 5.99 -10.79
CA CYS A 73 3.23 4.73 -11.19
C CYS A 73 4.14 3.87 -12.06
N SER A 74 5.44 4.01 -11.91
CA SER A 74 6.45 3.31 -12.70
C SER A 74 6.73 1.90 -12.16
N TYR A 75 7.76 1.22 -12.68
CA TYR A 75 8.25 -0.03 -12.08
C TYR A 75 8.93 0.21 -10.73
N HIS A 76 8.82 -0.74 -9.82
CA HIS A 76 9.35 -0.68 -8.44
C HIS A 76 10.82 -0.21 -8.37
N ARG A 77 11.66 -0.67 -9.31
CA ARG A 77 13.08 -0.28 -9.38
C ARG A 77 13.35 1.21 -9.60
N HIS A 78 12.33 1.95 -10.04
CA HIS A 78 12.45 3.39 -10.33
C HIS A 78 11.84 4.27 -9.25
N HIS A 79 11.03 3.72 -8.33
CA HIS A 79 10.30 4.51 -7.34
C HIS A 79 11.22 5.39 -6.51
N LYS A 80 12.27 4.82 -5.93
CA LYS A 80 13.23 5.54 -5.08
C LYS A 80 13.86 6.74 -5.83
N ASP A 81 14.44 6.51 -7.00
CA ASP A 81 15.16 7.56 -7.73
C ASP A 81 14.21 8.67 -8.21
N GLN A 82 13.03 8.32 -8.70
CA GLN A 82 12.01 9.27 -9.14
C GLN A 82 11.44 10.07 -7.97
N LEU A 83 11.22 9.43 -6.82
CA LEU A 83 10.80 10.09 -5.59
C LEU A 83 11.85 11.09 -5.12
N ILE A 84 13.13 10.70 -5.07
CA ILE A 84 14.23 11.59 -4.68
C ILE A 84 14.32 12.79 -5.63
N ALA A 85 14.19 12.57 -6.93
CA ALA A 85 14.21 13.65 -7.92
C ALA A 85 13.04 14.62 -7.70
N ALA A 86 11.83 14.09 -7.48
CA ALA A 86 10.63 14.91 -7.22
C ALA A 86 10.76 15.71 -5.92
N ALA A 87 11.22 15.07 -4.83
CA ALA A 87 11.43 15.73 -3.55
C ALA A 87 12.45 16.86 -3.66
N ARG A 88 13.59 16.63 -4.32
CA ARG A 88 14.62 17.65 -4.56
C ARG A 88 14.13 18.81 -5.41
N ALA A 89 13.17 18.57 -6.31
CA ALA A 89 12.50 19.61 -7.09
C ALA A 89 11.38 20.34 -6.31
N GLY A 90 11.21 20.03 -5.03
CA GLY A 90 10.18 20.65 -4.17
C GLY A 90 8.75 20.23 -4.50
N LYS A 91 8.55 19.11 -5.22
CA LYS A 91 7.23 18.61 -5.59
C LYS A 91 6.71 17.65 -4.53
N HIS A 92 5.43 17.79 -4.15
CA HIS A 92 4.75 16.80 -3.32
C HIS A 92 4.62 15.48 -4.07
N VAL A 93 4.56 14.33 -3.35
CA VAL A 93 4.65 13.03 -4.00
C VAL A 93 3.51 12.10 -3.59
N ILE A 94 2.83 11.55 -4.57
CA ILE A 94 2.09 10.30 -4.48
C ILE A 94 2.97 9.22 -5.09
N VAL A 95 3.16 8.09 -4.43
CA VAL A 95 3.99 7.00 -4.98
C VAL A 95 3.34 5.65 -4.75
N GLU A 96 3.33 4.82 -5.80
CA GLU A 96 2.94 3.43 -5.68
C GLU A 96 3.89 2.66 -4.74
N LYS A 97 3.33 1.67 -4.08
CA LYS A 97 4.13 0.74 -3.27
C LYS A 97 4.93 -0.23 -4.18
N PRO A 98 6.07 -0.71 -3.75
CA PRO A 98 6.78 -0.36 -2.52
C PRO A 98 7.52 0.99 -2.62
N LEU A 99 7.72 1.62 -1.46
CA LEU A 99 8.51 2.85 -1.36
C LEU A 99 10.00 2.61 -1.67
N GLY A 100 10.50 1.43 -1.32
CA GLY A 100 11.85 0.94 -1.61
C GLY A 100 11.85 -0.59 -1.66
N ARG A 101 12.79 -1.19 -2.40
CA ARG A 101 12.91 -2.65 -2.57
C ARG A 101 13.78 -3.32 -1.49
N ASN A 102 14.49 -2.52 -0.73
CA ASN A 102 15.34 -2.92 0.38
C ASN A 102 15.52 -1.77 1.36
N LEU A 103 16.16 -2.05 2.49
CA LEU A 103 16.32 -1.07 3.56
C LEU A 103 17.12 0.15 3.13
N GLY A 104 18.19 -0.02 2.34
CA GLY A 104 19.00 1.10 1.82
C GLY A 104 18.16 2.06 0.98
N GLU A 105 17.40 1.54 0.01
CA GLU A 105 16.48 2.33 -0.82
C GLU A 105 15.42 3.06 0.01
N LEU A 106 14.87 2.37 1.02
CA LEU A 106 13.89 2.95 1.94
C LEU A 106 14.47 4.14 2.71
N ARG A 107 15.69 3.99 3.24
CA ARG A 107 16.38 5.07 4.00
C ARG A 107 16.73 6.27 3.11
N GLU A 108 17.22 6.02 1.90
CA GLU A 108 17.51 7.10 0.93
C GLU A 108 16.23 7.89 0.59
N ALA A 109 15.13 7.18 0.32
CA ALA A 109 13.84 7.79 0.04
C ALA A 109 13.32 8.62 1.24
N GLU A 110 13.33 8.04 2.43
CA GLU A 110 12.93 8.69 3.68
C GLU A 110 13.73 9.98 3.94
N GLN A 111 15.06 9.89 3.84
CA GLN A 111 15.95 11.02 4.05
C GLN A 111 15.67 12.16 3.05
N ALA A 112 15.47 11.82 1.78
CA ALA A 112 15.21 12.83 0.75
C ALA A 112 13.88 13.57 0.99
N VAL A 113 12.81 12.86 1.35
CA VAL A 113 11.51 13.47 1.65
C VAL A 113 11.59 14.37 2.86
N ARG A 114 12.23 13.90 3.95
CA ARG A 114 12.41 14.69 5.17
C ARG A 114 13.25 15.95 4.94
N ALA A 115 14.34 15.83 4.19
CA ALA A 115 15.23 16.95 3.89
C ALA A 115 14.55 18.02 3.02
N ALA A 116 13.68 17.62 2.10
CA ALA A 116 12.95 18.52 1.22
C ALA A 116 11.71 19.14 1.87
N GLY A 117 11.19 18.57 2.96
CA GLY A 117 9.97 19.02 3.62
C GLY A 117 8.70 18.89 2.79
N VAL A 118 8.75 18.11 1.70
CA VAL A 118 7.59 17.83 0.86
C VAL A 118 6.66 16.81 1.51
N LYS A 119 5.37 16.86 1.17
CA LYS A 119 4.39 15.89 1.64
C LYS A 119 4.37 14.68 0.73
N ILE A 120 4.17 13.50 1.32
CA ILE A 120 4.11 12.23 0.61
C ILE A 120 2.89 11.41 0.98
N CYS A 121 2.33 10.74 -0.01
CA CYS A 121 1.32 9.70 0.11
C CYS A 121 1.85 8.43 -0.55
N VAL A 122 1.98 7.35 0.22
CA VAL A 122 2.33 6.03 -0.31
C VAL A 122 1.05 5.24 -0.53
N CYS A 123 0.89 4.60 -1.68
CA CYS A 123 -0.35 3.92 -2.07
C CYS A 123 -0.59 2.63 -1.26
N PHE A 124 -0.87 2.79 0.02
CA PHE A 124 -1.53 1.81 0.88
C PHE A 124 -3.03 2.11 0.92
N GLU A 125 -3.65 2.07 -0.24
CA GLU A 125 -5.02 2.51 -0.50
C GLU A 125 -6.06 1.69 0.26
N ALA A 126 -5.75 0.44 0.61
CA ALA A 126 -6.64 -0.42 1.39
C ALA A 126 -7.12 0.24 2.70
N ARG A 127 -6.28 1.05 3.34
CA ARG A 127 -6.63 1.84 4.54
C ARG A 127 -7.81 2.80 4.35
N HIS A 128 -8.05 3.21 3.10
CA HIS A 128 -9.10 4.16 2.72
C HIS A 128 -10.38 3.47 2.25
N SER A 129 -10.39 2.13 2.15
CA SER A 129 -11.59 1.35 1.79
C SER A 129 -12.67 1.45 2.86
N THR A 130 -13.92 1.26 2.46
CA THR A 130 -15.05 1.19 3.40
C THR A 130 -14.89 0.03 4.38
N GLN A 131 -14.32 -1.09 3.93
CA GLN A 131 -14.00 -2.27 4.76
C GLN A 131 -13.10 -1.89 5.93
N PHE A 132 -11.89 -1.41 5.66
CA PHE A 132 -10.92 -1.16 6.73
C PHE A 132 -11.21 0.10 7.53
N ARG A 133 -11.95 1.05 6.98
CA ARG A 133 -12.50 2.17 7.74
C ARG A 133 -13.55 1.70 8.77
N ALA A 134 -14.41 0.74 8.40
CA ALA A 134 -15.39 0.14 9.33
C ALA A 134 -14.67 -0.63 10.43
N VAL A 135 -13.69 -1.50 10.08
CA VAL A 135 -12.86 -2.22 11.06
C VAL A 135 -12.17 -1.26 12.03
N LYS A 136 -11.52 -0.22 11.49
CA LYS A 136 -10.84 0.79 12.31
C LYS A 136 -11.80 1.55 13.23
N SER A 137 -13.01 1.85 12.76
CA SER A 137 -14.04 2.50 13.58
C SER A 137 -14.48 1.62 14.77
N VAL A 138 -14.57 0.31 14.59
CA VAL A 138 -14.87 -0.64 15.68
C VAL A 138 -13.75 -0.62 16.73
N ILE A 139 -12.50 -0.63 16.28
CA ILE A 139 -11.31 -0.56 17.15
C ILE A 139 -11.26 0.78 17.90
N ASP A 140 -11.41 1.90 17.19
CA ASP A 140 -11.27 3.25 17.77
C ASP A 140 -12.36 3.60 18.77
N ARG A 141 -13.53 2.97 18.64
CA ARG A 141 -14.62 3.06 19.63
C ARG A 141 -14.42 2.13 20.82
N GLY A 142 -13.34 1.36 20.85
CA GLY A 142 -13.03 0.43 21.95
C GLY A 142 -13.94 -0.79 22.00
N LEU A 143 -14.74 -1.06 20.96
CA LEU A 143 -15.77 -2.11 20.99
C LEU A 143 -15.20 -3.53 21.11
N LEU A 144 -13.91 -3.73 20.79
CA LEU A 144 -13.23 -5.01 21.00
C LEU A 144 -12.47 -5.07 22.34
N GLY A 145 -12.41 -3.96 23.10
CA GLY A 145 -11.59 -3.85 24.28
C GLY A 145 -10.08 -3.85 23.94
N ARG A 146 -9.27 -4.44 24.80
CA ARG A 146 -7.81 -4.57 24.57
C ARG A 146 -7.54 -5.72 23.60
N LEU A 147 -7.07 -5.39 22.39
CA LEU A 147 -6.66 -6.39 21.41
C LEU A 147 -5.46 -7.18 21.92
N HIS A 148 -5.45 -8.49 21.69
CA HIS A 148 -4.33 -9.38 22.01
C HIS A 148 -3.93 -10.29 20.84
N TYR A 149 -4.81 -10.45 19.84
CA TYR A 149 -4.56 -11.19 18.61
C TYR A 149 -5.11 -10.42 17.40
N GLY A 150 -4.39 -10.49 16.28
CA GLY A 150 -4.85 -10.00 14.98
C GLY A 150 -4.28 -10.80 13.83
N GLU A 151 -5.12 -11.01 12.83
CA GLU A 151 -4.77 -11.69 11.59
C GLU A 151 -5.32 -10.89 10.42
N VAL A 152 -4.46 -10.59 9.45
CA VAL A 152 -4.85 -10.01 8.16
C VAL A 152 -4.09 -10.74 7.07
N ASP A 153 -4.81 -11.41 6.19
CA ASP A 153 -4.24 -12.18 5.10
C ASP A 153 -4.64 -11.60 3.74
N TYR A 154 -3.73 -11.71 2.80
CA TYR A 154 -3.90 -11.31 1.42
C TYR A 154 -3.96 -12.54 0.53
N TYR A 155 -5.08 -12.75 -0.12
CA TYR A 155 -5.31 -13.82 -1.07
C TYR A 155 -5.53 -13.23 -2.46
N HIS A 156 -4.54 -13.42 -3.35
CA HIS A 156 -4.62 -12.95 -4.72
C HIS A 156 -4.85 -14.12 -5.67
N GLY A 157 -6.01 -14.11 -6.34
CA GLY A 157 -6.34 -15.15 -7.31
C GLY A 157 -5.43 -15.05 -8.54
N ILE A 158 -5.01 -16.22 -9.03
CA ILE A 158 -4.30 -16.34 -10.32
C ILE A 158 -5.23 -15.85 -11.43
N GLY A 159 -4.76 -14.87 -12.20
CA GLY A 159 -5.51 -14.31 -13.31
C GLY A 159 -4.65 -14.07 -14.55
N PRO A 160 -5.24 -13.74 -15.68
CA PRO A 160 -4.52 -13.57 -16.95
C PRO A 160 -3.48 -12.44 -16.91
N TRP A 161 -3.62 -11.47 -16.01
CA TRP A 161 -2.66 -10.37 -15.82
C TRP A 161 -1.27 -10.85 -15.40
N TYR A 162 -1.13 -11.99 -14.71
CA TYR A 162 0.19 -12.54 -14.35
C TYR A 162 1.08 -12.83 -15.55
N GLY A 163 0.47 -13.20 -16.70
CA GLY A 163 1.19 -13.36 -17.95
C GLY A 163 1.61 -12.04 -18.60
N GLY A 164 0.85 -10.97 -18.34
CA GLY A 164 1.07 -9.63 -18.91
C GLY A 164 2.21 -8.83 -18.28
N PHE A 165 2.69 -9.24 -17.08
CA PHE A 165 3.70 -8.51 -16.32
C PHE A 165 4.92 -9.37 -15.95
N PRO A 166 5.79 -9.75 -16.93
CA PRO A 166 6.94 -10.63 -16.68
C PRO A 166 7.89 -10.10 -15.61
N TRP A 167 7.97 -8.78 -15.42
CA TRP A 167 8.83 -8.14 -14.44
C TRP A 167 8.47 -8.50 -12.98
N TYR A 168 7.22 -8.84 -12.69
CA TYR A 168 6.81 -9.32 -11.36
C TYR A 168 7.51 -10.62 -10.94
N ARG A 169 7.95 -11.44 -11.91
CA ARG A 169 8.54 -12.75 -11.64
C ARG A 169 9.96 -12.67 -11.11
N THR A 170 10.63 -11.53 -11.31
CA THR A 170 12.04 -11.39 -10.94
C THR A 170 12.20 -10.92 -9.49
N ALA A 171 13.18 -11.48 -8.78
CA ALA A 171 13.57 -11.01 -7.45
C ALA A 171 14.05 -9.54 -7.47
N ARG A 172 14.55 -9.07 -8.62
CA ARG A 172 14.97 -7.68 -8.79
C ARG A 172 13.82 -6.68 -8.70
N ASP A 173 12.66 -6.99 -9.29
CA ASP A 173 11.54 -6.04 -9.41
C ASP A 173 10.33 -6.47 -8.54
N GLY A 174 10.04 -7.77 -8.41
CA GLY A 174 9.00 -8.30 -7.54
C GLY A 174 9.45 -8.40 -6.07
N VAL A 175 10.71 -8.72 -5.85
CA VAL A 175 11.40 -8.85 -4.56
C VAL A 175 10.90 -10.03 -3.73
N SER A 176 9.67 -10.00 -3.25
CA SER A 176 9.00 -11.08 -2.51
C SER A 176 7.49 -10.98 -2.67
N SER A 177 6.76 -12.06 -2.41
CA SER A 177 5.29 -12.05 -2.41
C SER A 177 4.74 -11.02 -1.41
N LEU A 178 5.41 -10.91 -0.26
CA LEU A 178 5.01 -9.99 0.80
C LEU A 178 5.20 -8.53 0.37
N LEU A 179 6.35 -8.17 -0.21
CA LEU A 179 6.61 -6.79 -0.64
C LEU A 179 5.79 -6.41 -1.87
N LEU A 180 5.61 -7.35 -2.83
CA LEU A 180 4.86 -7.11 -4.06
C LEU A 180 3.39 -6.83 -3.79
N ALA A 181 2.75 -7.63 -2.94
CA ALA A 181 1.30 -7.65 -2.80
C ALA A 181 0.82 -7.78 -1.34
N GLY A 182 1.36 -8.72 -0.56
CA GLY A 182 0.99 -8.90 0.84
C GLY A 182 1.32 -7.72 1.75
N CYS A 183 2.04 -6.72 1.24
CA CYS A 183 2.31 -5.47 1.94
C CYS A 183 1.04 -4.75 2.38
N HIS A 184 -0.06 -4.86 1.63
CA HIS A 184 -1.34 -4.30 2.02
C HIS A 184 -1.90 -4.98 3.28
N ALA A 185 -1.80 -6.31 3.39
CA ALA A 185 -2.24 -7.04 4.60
C ALA A 185 -1.35 -6.71 5.80
N MET A 186 -0.02 -6.66 5.62
CA MET A 186 0.90 -6.23 6.67
C MET A 186 0.58 -4.82 7.15
N ASP A 187 0.34 -3.90 6.24
CA ASP A 187 0.01 -2.52 6.51
C ASP A 187 -1.31 -2.38 7.31
N ILE A 188 -2.33 -3.14 6.93
CA ILE A 188 -3.62 -3.17 7.64
C ILE A 188 -3.48 -3.82 9.04
N LEU A 189 -2.69 -4.90 9.16
CA LEU A 189 -2.44 -5.49 10.48
C LEU A 189 -1.80 -4.48 11.43
N LEU A 190 -0.80 -3.73 10.96
CA LEU A 190 -0.15 -2.68 11.75
C LEU A 190 -1.10 -1.51 12.05
N LEU A 191 -2.03 -1.19 11.14
CA LEU A 191 -3.09 -0.22 11.40
C LEU A 191 -4.02 -0.67 12.54
N CYS A 192 -4.35 -1.96 12.60
CA CYS A 192 -5.26 -2.53 13.60
C CYS A 192 -4.59 -2.73 14.97
N LEU A 193 -3.39 -3.31 14.99
CA LEU A 193 -2.70 -3.70 16.24
C LEU A 193 -1.76 -2.62 16.79
N GLY A 194 -1.46 -1.60 16.00
CA GLY A 194 -0.41 -0.64 16.30
C GLY A 194 0.96 -1.11 15.81
N GLY A 195 2.03 -0.37 16.13
CA GLY A 195 3.28 -0.48 15.40
C GLY A 195 4.49 -1.03 16.15
N ASP A 196 4.40 -1.36 17.42
CA ASP A 196 5.56 -1.72 18.20
C ASP A 196 5.89 -3.22 18.09
N VAL A 197 6.25 -3.64 16.88
CA VAL A 197 6.73 -5.00 16.62
C VAL A 197 8.09 -5.20 17.29
N GLU A 198 8.25 -6.30 18.02
CA GLU A 198 9.50 -6.71 18.67
C GLU A 198 10.27 -7.69 17.79
N GLU A 199 9.59 -8.72 17.29
CA GLU A 199 10.20 -9.84 16.59
C GLU A 199 9.26 -10.40 15.53
N VAL A 200 9.83 -10.92 14.45
CA VAL A 200 9.11 -11.49 13.31
C VAL A 200 9.65 -12.87 13.00
N SER A 201 8.76 -13.85 12.80
CA SER A 201 9.07 -15.18 12.27
C SER A 201 8.29 -15.38 10.98
N SER A 202 8.94 -15.94 9.95
CA SER A 202 8.32 -16.10 8.64
C SER A 202 8.73 -17.39 7.97
N TYR A 203 7.78 -18.00 7.26
CA TYR A 203 7.98 -19.20 6.43
C TYR A 203 7.41 -18.95 5.04
N SER A 204 8.03 -19.56 4.04
CA SER A 204 7.61 -19.38 2.66
C SER A 204 7.56 -20.71 1.90
N THR A 205 6.72 -20.76 0.87
CA THR A 205 6.62 -21.92 -0.01
C THR A 205 6.34 -21.47 -1.45
N GLN A 206 6.79 -22.30 -2.41
CA GLN A 206 6.55 -22.06 -3.82
C GLN A 206 5.34 -22.85 -4.29
N SER A 207 4.48 -22.21 -5.08
CA SER A 207 3.35 -22.87 -5.73
C SER A 207 3.79 -23.95 -6.72
N ALA A 208 3.05 -25.04 -6.76
CA ALA A 208 3.14 -26.06 -7.83
C ALA A 208 2.38 -25.64 -9.11
N ASN A 209 1.65 -24.55 -9.11
CA ASN A 209 0.91 -24.06 -10.27
C ASN A 209 1.86 -23.56 -11.36
N ALA A 210 1.65 -23.99 -12.61
CA ALA A 210 2.50 -23.65 -13.76
C ALA A 210 2.61 -22.12 -14.00
N ALA A 211 1.63 -21.32 -13.59
CA ALA A 211 1.69 -19.86 -13.68
C ALA A 211 2.86 -19.26 -12.88
N PHE A 212 3.34 -19.98 -11.85
CA PHE A 212 4.44 -19.55 -10.98
C PHE A 212 5.78 -20.25 -11.31
N ALA A 213 5.86 -21.08 -12.33
CA ALA A 213 7.08 -21.82 -12.69
C ALA A 213 8.30 -20.93 -13.01
N GLY A 214 8.10 -19.67 -13.35
CA GLY A 214 9.18 -18.71 -13.66
C GLY A 214 9.43 -17.66 -12.59
N TYR A 215 8.86 -17.81 -11.39
CA TYR A 215 9.06 -16.84 -10.31
C TYR A 215 10.36 -17.12 -9.55
N GLU A 216 11.17 -16.10 -9.34
CA GLU A 216 12.45 -16.17 -8.63
C GLU A 216 12.31 -16.06 -7.10
N TYR A 217 11.09 -15.92 -6.58
CA TYR A 217 10.78 -15.86 -5.16
C TYR A 217 9.52 -16.67 -4.84
N PRO A 218 9.37 -17.13 -3.59
CA PRO A 218 8.20 -17.90 -3.16
C PRO A 218 6.88 -17.14 -3.35
N SER A 219 5.87 -17.81 -3.89
CA SER A 219 4.55 -17.24 -4.15
C SER A 219 3.72 -17.03 -2.88
N THR A 220 4.01 -17.80 -1.83
CA THR A 220 3.32 -17.74 -0.55
C THR A 220 4.29 -17.51 0.60
N THR A 221 3.95 -16.59 1.49
CA THR A 221 4.70 -16.30 2.72
C THR A 221 3.71 -16.14 3.89
N VAL A 222 3.98 -16.82 5.01
CA VAL A 222 3.23 -16.68 6.25
C VAL A 222 4.15 -16.10 7.32
N THR A 223 3.71 -15.03 7.96
CA THR A 223 4.51 -14.25 8.92
C THR A 223 3.77 -14.16 10.24
N LEU A 224 4.47 -14.42 11.34
CA LEU A 224 4.03 -14.18 12.71
C LEU A 224 4.79 -12.99 13.29
N LEU A 225 4.06 -12.11 13.97
CA LEU A 225 4.60 -10.91 14.60
C LEU A 225 4.39 -10.98 16.12
N LYS A 226 5.43 -10.74 16.87
CA LYS A 226 5.37 -10.50 18.31
C LYS A 226 5.50 -9.01 18.56
N PHE A 227 4.56 -8.44 19.29
CA PHE A 227 4.58 -7.03 19.68
C PHE A 227 5.14 -6.84 21.08
N LYS A 228 5.74 -5.68 21.36
CA LYS A 228 6.33 -5.36 22.67
C LYS A 228 5.34 -5.41 23.83
N ASP A 229 4.07 -5.13 23.58
CA ASP A 229 3.00 -5.15 24.57
C ASP A 229 2.31 -6.52 24.71
N GLY A 230 2.91 -7.57 24.11
CA GLY A 230 2.48 -8.96 24.22
C GLY A 230 1.43 -9.41 23.21
N LYS A 231 0.95 -8.52 22.31
CA LYS A 231 0.08 -8.92 21.20
C LYS A 231 0.80 -9.86 20.23
N VAL A 232 0.04 -10.72 19.57
CA VAL A 232 0.51 -11.56 18.47
C VAL A 232 -0.27 -11.21 17.20
N GLY A 233 0.45 -11.08 16.09
CA GLY A 233 -0.10 -10.84 14.77
C GLY A 233 0.25 -11.95 13.79
N LYS A 234 -0.58 -12.15 12.77
CA LYS A 234 -0.31 -13.06 11.65
C LYS A 234 -0.65 -12.38 10.33
N VAL A 235 0.18 -12.58 9.32
CA VAL A 235 -0.06 -12.18 7.92
C VAL A 235 0.28 -13.33 7.01
N ALA A 236 -0.63 -13.70 6.11
CA ALA A 236 -0.31 -14.52 4.96
C ALA A 236 -0.36 -13.67 3.67
N SER A 237 0.62 -13.86 2.80
CA SER A 237 0.64 -13.34 1.43
C SER A 237 0.58 -14.53 0.49
N VAL A 238 -0.57 -14.76 -0.13
CA VAL A 238 -0.83 -15.90 -1.02
C VAL A 238 -1.16 -15.36 -2.40
N LEU A 239 -0.20 -15.48 -3.34
CA LEU A 239 -0.36 -14.98 -4.72
C LEU A 239 -0.92 -16.04 -5.68
N ASP A 240 -1.06 -17.26 -5.24
CA ASP A 240 -1.30 -18.44 -6.06
C ASP A 240 -2.59 -19.18 -5.71
N CYS A 241 -3.52 -18.51 -5.05
CA CYS A 241 -4.80 -19.12 -4.72
C CYS A 241 -5.74 -19.20 -5.95
N LEU A 242 -6.53 -20.27 -6.01
CA LEU A 242 -7.58 -20.46 -7.02
C LEU A 242 -8.95 -20.09 -6.44
N GLN A 243 -9.05 -18.85 -5.95
CA GLN A 243 -10.25 -18.26 -5.37
C GLN A 243 -10.36 -16.80 -5.78
N PRO A 244 -11.52 -16.13 -5.60
CA PRO A 244 -11.63 -14.70 -5.77
C PRO A 244 -10.65 -13.92 -4.86
N TYR A 245 -10.26 -12.75 -5.32
CA TYR A 245 -9.44 -11.81 -4.52
C TYR A 245 -10.11 -11.53 -3.17
N TYR A 246 -9.31 -11.59 -2.08
CA TYR A 246 -9.89 -11.53 -0.76
C TYR A 246 -8.87 -11.08 0.30
N PHE A 247 -9.32 -10.21 1.20
CA PHE A 247 -8.64 -9.93 2.46
C PHE A 247 -9.37 -10.63 3.60
N HIS A 248 -8.71 -11.58 4.24
CA HIS A 248 -9.16 -12.11 5.52
C HIS A 248 -8.79 -11.17 6.65
N THR A 249 -9.67 -10.99 7.63
CA THR A 249 -9.41 -10.16 8.81
C THR A 249 -10.01 -10.82 10.05
N HIS A 250 -9.17 -11.13 11.03
CA HIS A 250 -9.61 -11.66 12.32
C HIS A 250 -8.93 -10.90 13.46
N LEU A 251 -9.71 -10.25 14.29
CA LEU A 251 -9.25 -9.51 15.46
C LEU A 251 -9.92 -10.02 16.72
N VAL A 252 -9.13 -10.25 17.78
CA VAL A 252 -9.64 -10.73 19.07
C VAL A 252 -9.17 -9.80 20.18
N GLY A 253 -10.12 -9.31 20.93
CA GLY A 253 -9.91 -8.45 22.09
C GLY A 253 -10.62 -8.95 23.35
N SER A 254 -10.43 -8.24 24.45
CA SER A 254 -11.01 -8.61 25.76
C SER A 254 -12.52 -8.47 25.83
N GLU A 255 -13.12 -7.64 24.98
CA GLU A 255 -14.54 -7.32 24.99
C GLU A 255 -15.26 -7.71 23.71
N GLY A 256 -14.57 -8.20 22.71
CA GLY A 256 -15.19 -8.58 21.46
C GLY A 256 -14.22 -9.15 20.44
N SER A 257 -14.77 -9.63 19.34
CA SER A 257 -14.03 -10.16 18.19
C SER A 257 -14.64 -9.67 16.89
N LEU A 258 -13.80 -9.60 15.86
CA LEU A 258 -14.18 -9.28 14.50
C LEU A 258 -13.61 -10.34 13.56
N LEU A 259 -14.44 -10.91 12.70
CA LEU A 259 -14.08 -11.90 11.69
C LEU A 259 -14.67 -11.46 10.35
N ASP A 260 -13.84 -10.90 9.49
CA ASP A 260 -14.26 -10.32 8.21
C ASP A 260 -15.34 -9.25 8.37
N ASP A 261 -16.56 -9.52 7.91
CA ASP A 261 -17.75 -8.66 8.08
C ASP A 261 -18.55 -8.95 9.36
N LYS A 262 -18.12 -9.94 10.15
CA LYS A 262 -18.81 -10.38 11.36
C LYS A 262 -18.14 -9.79 12.59
N PHE A 263 -18.93 -9.34 13.54
CA PHE A 263 -18.38 -8.87 14.79
C PHE A 263 -19.30 -9.16 15.96
N HIS A 264 -18.71 -9.24 17.15
CA HIS A 264 -19.42 -9.27 18.43
C HIS A 264 -18.70 -8.36 19.43
N SER A 265 -19.46 -7.72 20.30
CA SER A 265 -18.94 -6.92 21.41
C SER A 265 -19.82 -7.08 22.64
N ASN A 266 -19.20 -7.35 23.78
CA ASN A 266 -19.89 -7.35 25.08
C ASN A 266 -20.32 -5.95 25.54
N LEU A 267 -19.76 -4.90 24.91
CA LEU A 267 -20.02 -3.49 25.26
C LEU A 267 -21.26 -2.94 24.56
N ILE A 268 -21.89 -3.70 23.69
CA ILE A 268 -23.14 -3.33 23.02
C ILE A 268 -24.28 -4.11 23.68
N ASP A 269 -25.11 -3.40 24.40
CA ASP A 269 -26.28 -3.99 25.06
C ASP A 269 -27.25 -4.60 24.04
N GLY A 270 -27.85 -5.75 24.40
CA GLY A 270 -28.79 -6.46 23.57
C GLY A 270 -28.21 -7.38 22.51
N LEU A 271 -26.90 -7.40 22.30
CA LEU A 271 -26.28 -8.37 21.38
C LEU A 271 -26.30 -9.78 22.01
N ASN A 272 -26.74 -10.77 21.20
CA ASN A 272 -26.65 -12.16 21.58
C ASN A 272 -25.22 -12.68 21.49
N ARG A 273 -24.61 -13.09 22.59
CA ARG A 273 -23.22 -13.59 22.66
C ARG A 273 -22.98 -14.82 21.77
N ASN A 274 -23.98 -15.58 21.44
CA ASN A 274 -23.88 -16.79 20.62
C ASN A 274 -24.16 -16.55 19.13
N GLN A 275 -24.30 -15.30 18.72
CA GLN A 275 -24.55 -14.92 17.33
C GLN A 275 -23.67 -13.77 16.90
N TRP A 276 -23.25 -13.80 15.64
CA TRP A 276 -22.51 -12.71 15.02
C TRP A 276 -23.47 -11.60 14.57
N SER A 277 -23.07 -10.36 14.80
CA SER A 277 -23.61 -9.21 14.08
C SER A 277 -22.82 -9.01 12.79
N THR A 278 -23.41 -8.37 11.79
CA THR A 278 -22.75 -8.11 10.50
C THR A 278 -22.46 -6.64 10.36
N LEU A 279 -21.22 -6.32 9.94
CA LEU A 279 -20.81 -5.00 9.48
C LEU A 279 -21.07 -4.90 7.98
N SER A 280 -21.96 -3.99 7.58
CA SER A 280 -22.23 -3.77 6.16
C SER A 280 -21.21 -2.79 5.57
N TYR A 281 -20.36 -3.26 4.66
CA TYR A 281 -19.41 -2.47 3.90
C TYR A 281 -19.19 -3.09 2.49
N ARG A 282 -18.62 -2.33 1.58
CA ARG A 282 -18.14 -2.88 0.30
C ARG A 282 -16.75 -3.46 0.54
N PRO A 283 -16.53 -4.77 0.39
CA PRO A 283 -15.21 -5.38 0.52
C PRO A 283 -14.30 -4.93 -0.64
N ILE A 284 -12.98 -5.07 -0.45
CA ILE A 284 -12.03 -5.06 -1.56
C ILE A 284 -11.99 -6.50 -2.08
N ASP A 285 -12.64 -6.74 -3.21
CA ASP A 285 -12.86 -8.07 -3.80
C ASP A 285 -12.37 -8.19 -5.24
N SER A 286 -11.62 -7.20 -5.70
CA SER A 286 -11.07 -7.13 -7.05
C SER A 286 -9.60 -6.72 -7.01
N SER A 287 -8.79 -7.35 -7.86
CA SER A 287 -7.42 -6.93 -8.14
C SER A 287 -7.35 -5.84 -9.22
N ASP A 288 -8.49 -5.39 -9.76
CA ASP A 288 -8.51 -4.29 -10.70
C ASP A 288 -8.27 -2.97 -9.97
N VAL A 289 -7.20 -2.29 -10.32
CA VAL A 289 -6.83 -0.99 -9.72
C VAL A 289 -7.89 0.09 -9.92
N ALA A 290 -8.80 -0.06 -10.89
CA ALA A 290 -9.90 0.87 -11.11
C ALA A 290 -10.93 0.86 -9.96
N ASP A 291 -11.02 -0.26 -9.22
CA ASP A 291 -11.92 -0.43 -8.07
C ASP A 291 -11.27 -0.03 -6.73
N HIS A 292 -9.98 0.29 -6.74
CA HIS A 292 -9.26 0.66 -5.53
C HIS A 292 -9.65 2.07 -5.03
N PRO A 293 -9.62 2.33 -3.71
CA PRO A 293 -10.11 3.57 -3.11
C PRO A 293 -9.11 4.75 -3.23
N TYR A 294 -8.44 4.89 -4.39
CA TYR A 294 -7.49 5.95 -4.65
C TYR A 294 -8.09 7.36 -4.55
N GLN A 295 -9.34 7.54 -4.98
CA GLN A 295 -9.97 8.85 -4.94
C GLN A 295 -10.04 9.40 -3.52
N GLU A 296 -10.48 8.60 -2.55
CA GLU A 296 -10.55 9.00 -1.13
C GLU A 296 -9.13 9.27 -0.58
N GLN A 297 -8.16 8.42 -0.93
CA GLN A 297 -6.78 8.56 -0.50
C GLN A 297 -6.17 9.87 -1.01
N PHE A 298 -6.31 10.15 -2.30
CA PHE A 298 -5.67 11.32 -2.92
C PHE A 298 -6.36 12.62 -2.51
N GLU A 299 -7.68 12.62 -2.33
CA GLU A 299 -8.41 13.80 -1.84
C GLU A 299 -7.95 14.18 -0.42
N ARG A 300 -7.73 13.18 0.47
CA ARG A 300 -7.15 13.41 1.80
C ARG A 300 -5.70 13.85 1.76
N PHE A 301 -4.93 13.36 0.80
CA PHE A 301 -3.56 13.81 0.61
C PHE A 301 -3.50 15.30 0.25
N PHE A 302 -4.27 15.73 -0.76
CA PHE A 302 -4.28 17.13 -1.15
C PHE A 302 -4.90 18.05 -0.08
N GLU A 303 -5.84 17.54 0.71
CA GLU A 303 -6.32 18.27 1.89
C GLU A 303 -5.20 18.47 2.92
N ALA A 304 -4.38 17.47 3.19
CA ALA A 304 -3.23 17.58 4.08
C ALA A 304 -2.20 18.58 3.53
N VAL A 305 -1.91 18.53 2.22
CA VAL A 305 -1.02 19.49 1.55
C VAL A 305 -1.54 20.93 1.70
N GLU A 306 -2.83 21.20 1.48
CA GLU A 306 -3.45 22.53 1.67
C GLU A 306 -3.26 23.07 3.09
N ARG A 307 -3.31 22.18 4.09
CA ARG A 307 -3.15 22.53 5.51
C ARG A 307 -1.70 22.58 5.96
N GLY A 308 -0.75 22.19 5.11
CA GLY A 308 0.66 22.03 5.48
C GLY A 308 0.93 20.85 6.42
N GLU A 309 -0.04 19.94 6.58
CA GLU A 309 0.03 18.78 7.46
C GLU A 309 0.64 17.57 6.77
N GLU A 310 1.09 16.58 7.56
CA GLU A 310 1.46 15.26 7.05
C GLU A 310 0.21 14.46 6.67
N MET A 311 0.35 13.62 5.63
CA MET A 311 -0.70 12.69 5.24
C MET A 311 -0.98 11.71 6.38
N ARG A 312 -2.22 11.67 6.85
CA ARG A 312 -2.65 10.68 7.83
C ARG A 312 -2.95 9.34 7.15
N LEU A 313 -2.70 8.25 7.84
CA LEU A 313 -2.95 6.86 7.46
C LEU A 313 -1.99 6.27 6.42
N SER A 314 -1.51 7.01 5.43
CA SER A 314 -0.62 6.50 4.38
C SER A 314 0.52 7.48 4.06
N GLY A 315 1.03 8.14 5.10
CA GLY A 315 2.19 9.01 5.02
C GLY A 315 3.52 8.27 5.09
N LEU A 316 4.60 9.05 5.22
CA LEU A 316 5.96 8.53 5.25
C LEU A 316 6.20 7.57 6.43
N ALA A 317 5.79 7.97 7.64
CA ALA A 317 6.09 7.23 8.86
C ALA A 317 5.43 5.84 8.87
N GLU A 318 4.16 5.76 8.48
CA GLU A 318 3.43 4.50 8.36
C GLU A 318 4.06 3.60 7.29
N ALA A 319 4.38 4.16 6.12
CA ALA A 319 4.98 3.41 5.04
C ALA A 319 6.36 2.87 5.40
N VAL A 320 7.22 3.68 6.00
CA VAL A 320 8.55 3.25 6.47
C VAL A 320 8.41 2.08 7.43
N ARG A 321 7.56 2.20 8.46
CA ARG A 321 7.33 1.14 9.44
C ARG A 321 6.82 -0.16 8.80
N THR A 322 5.88 -0.08 7.88
CA THR A 322 5.36 -1.26 7.18
C THR A 322 6.48 -1.96 6.40
N HIS A 323 7.32 -1.22 5.69
CA HIS A 323 8.44 -1.78 4.94
C HIS A 323 9.51 -2.41 5.85
N GLU A 324 9.83 -1.77 6.98
CA GLU A 324 10.78 -2.32 7.97
C GLU A 324 10.34 -3.70 8.46
N VAL A 325 9.06 -3.86 8.79
CA VAL A 325 8.49 -5.15 9.23
C VAL A 325 8.50 -6.17 8.09
N ILE A 326 8.21 -5.76 6.85
CA ILE A 326 8.31 -6.63 5.68
C ILE A 326 9.75 -7.10 5.44
N PHE A 327 10.73 -6.21 5.55
CA PHE A 327 12.14 -6.59 5.39
C PHE A 327 12.62 -7.52 6.51
N ALA A 328 12.10 -7.36 7.75
CA ALA A 328 12.32 -8.32 8.83
C ALA A 328 11.72 -9.70 8.48
N ALA A 329 10.51 -9.74 7.94
CA ALA A 329 9.85 -10.97 7.54
C ALA A 329 10.58 -11.67 6.38
N ASP A 330 11.01 -10.91 5.36
CA ASP A 330 11.80 -11.43 4.25
C ASP A 330 13.16 -11.98 4.70
N ARG A 331 13.79 -11.34 5.67
CA ARG A 331 15.02 -11.83 6.29
C ARG A 331 14.79 -13.08 7.13
N ALA A 332 13.68 -13.14 7.88
CA ALA A 332 13.37 -14.27 8.76
C ALA A 332 13.20 -15.58 7.97
N TRP A 333 12.46 -15.60 6.86
CA TRP A 333 12.32 -16.81 6.07
C TRP A 333 13.60 -17.17 5.30
N LYS A 334 14.39 -16.19 4.84
CA LYS A 334 15.66 -16.42 4.14
C LYS A 334 16.72 -16.99 5.06
N GLU A 335 16.80 -16.52 6.31
CA GLU A 335 17.75 -16.99 7.31
C GLU A 335 17.21 -18.16 8.16
N ASN A 336 15.95 -18.54 7.97
CA ASN A 336 15.26 -19.60 8.72
C ASN A 336 15.37 -19.42 10.26
N ARG A 337 15.19 -18.18 10.73
CA ARG A 337 15.19 -17.81 12.13
C ARG A 337 14.28 -16.62 12.43
N PRO A 338 13.85 -16.43 13.69
CA PRO A 338 13.24 -15.17 14.10
C PRO A 338 14.21 -13.99 13.91
N VAL A 339 13.67 -12.83 13.52
CA VAL A 339 14.42 -11.58 13.37
C VAL A 339 13.81 -10.52 14.28
N LYS A 340 14.62 -9.94 15.14
CA LYS A 340 14.22 -8.79 15.96
C LYS A 340 14.15 -7.54 15.08
N LEU A 341 13.12 -6.74 15.22
CA LEU A 341 12.99 -5.51 14.42
C LEU A 341 14.18 -4.56 14.63
N ALA A 342 14.77 -4.56 15.81
CA ALA A 342 15.99 -3.79 16.11
C ALA A 342 17.16 -4.11 15.16
N GLU A 343 17.26 -5.36 14.65
CA GLU A 343 18.30 -5.75 13.67
C GLU A 343 18.12 -5.07 12.31
N ILE A 344 16.90 -4.64 11.99
CA ILE A 344 16.57 -3.90 10.77
C ILE A 344 16.80 -2.40 11.00
N LEU A 345 16.45 -1.89 12.19
CA LEU A 345 16.55 -0.45 12.49
C LEU A 345 18.00 0.01 12.66
N THR A 346 18.94 -0.89 12.98
CA THR A 346 20.37 -0.60 13.21
C THR A 346 21.26 -0.95 12.03
N ALA A 347 20.71 -1.54 10.97
CA ALA A 347 21.41 -1.88 9.73
C ALA A 347 21.32 -0.72 8.74
#